data_cb4e43401ab31bf68392dbd80e63f024
#
_entry.id   cb4e43401ab31bf68392dbd80e63f024
#
_cell.length_a   1.000
_cell.length_b   1.000
_cell.length_c   1.000
_cell.angle_alpha   90.00
_cell.angle_beta   90.00
_cell.angle_gamma   90.00
#
_symmetry.space_group_name_H-M   'P 1'
#
loop_
_entity.id
_entity.type
_entity.pdbx_description
1 polymer ?
#
loop_
_entity_poly.entity_id
_entity_poly.type
_entity_poly.pdbx_seq_one_letter_code
_entity_poly.pdbx_strand_id
1 'polypeptide(L)'
;MIIFIDADGCPVVDETVHLANTHHIPCVILCDTSHQIQRTGAQTIIVSKGADSVDFALVNRLHAGDIAVTQDYGLAAMCLARGARVLRQDGLEYTQENIDALLLARHTAKKIRRSGGRLHGNKKRSRQEDRDFEQALTAMITGENTHD
;
A
#
# COMPACT_ATOMS: atom_id res chain seq x y z
N MET A 1 11.23 -12.23 -3.45
CA MET A 1 10.17 -11.39 -2.87
C MET A 1 10.78 -10.14 -2.27
N ILE A 2 10.29 -8.99 -2.64
CA ILE A 2 10.65 -7.70 -2.07
C ILE A 2 9.36 -7.02 -1.64
N ILE A 3 9.39 -6.32 -0.50
CA ILE A 3 8.24 -5.53 -0.04
C ILE A 3 8.50 -4.07 -0.37
N PHE A 4 7.61 -3.46 -1.13
CA PHE A 4 7.66 -2.04 -1.51
C PHE A 4 6.61 -1.27 -0.75
N ILE A 5 6.98 -0.12 -0.20
CA ILE A 5 6.08 0.75 0.57
C ILE A 5 5.92 2.07 -0.18
N ASP A 6 4.69 2.39 -0.55
CA ASP A 6 4.29 3.74 -0.95
C ASP A 6 4.13 4.55 0.34
N ALA A 7 5.16 5.31 0.68
CA ALA A 7 5.32 5.83 2.03
C ALA A 7 4.55 7.11 2.32
N ASP A 8 4.11 7.82 1.29
CA ASP A 8 3.39 9.08 1.49
C ASP A 8 2.05 8.83 2.21
N GLY A 9 1.91 9.43 3.38
CA GLY A 9 0.72 9.24 4.21
C GLY A 9 0.52 7.83 4.76
N CYS A 10 1.53 6.95 4.65
CA CYS A 10 1.42 5.57 5.10
C CYS A 10 1.60 5.46 6.62
N PRO A 11 0.60 4.98 7.37
CA PRO A 11 0.71 4.86 8.83
C PRO A 11 1.39 3.56 9.29
N VAL A 12 1.77 2.65 8.37
CA VAL A 12 2.29 1.32 8.71
C VAL A 12 3.71 1.10 8.19
N VAL A 13 4.48 2.17 7.99
CA VAL A 13 5.88 2.04 7.55
C VAL A 13 6.69 1.22 8.56
N ASP A 14 6.62 1.57 9.83
CA ASP A 14 7.41 0.90 10.87
C ASP A 14 7.03 -0.57 11.02
N GLU A 15 5.74 -0.89 11.04
CA GLU A 15 5.24 -2.25 11.13
C GLU A 15 5.70 -3.09 9.93
N THR A 16 5.65 -2.52 8.74
CA THR A 16 6.08 -3.20 7.51
C THR A 16 7.59 -3.49 7.54
N VAL A 17 8.40 -2.50 7.90
CA VAL A 17 9.86 -2.65 7.99
C VAL A 17 10.22 -3.70 9.06
N HIS A 18 9.55 -3.66 10.21
CA HIS A 18 9.79 -4.63 11.28
C HIS A 18 9.51 -6.07 10.81
N LEU A 19 8.37 -6.30 10.19
CA LEU A 19 8.00 -7.63 9.70
C LEU A 19 8.93 -8.11 8.58
N ALA A 20 9.30 -7.22 7.67
CA ALA A 20 10.26 -7.55 6.61
C ALA A 20 11.60 -7.99 7.20
N ASN A 21 12.11 -7.24 8.17
CA ASN A 21 13.37 -7.57 8.84
C ASN A 21 13.29 -8.88 9.61
N THR A 22 12.19 -9.12 10.32
CA THR A 22 11.96 -10.35 11.08
C THR A 22 12.01 -11.59 10.17
N HIS A 23 11.46 -11.47 8.97
CA HIS A 23 11.40 -12.57 7.99
C HIS A 23 12.51 -12.53 6.95
N HIS A 24 13.51 -11.66 7.13
CA HIS A 24 14.67 -11.52 6.22
C HIS A 24 14.26 -11.22 4.78
N ILE A 25 13.26 -10.36 4.59
CA ILE A 25 12.77 -9.95 3.28
C ILE A 25 13.24 -8.52 3.01
N PRO A 26 13.84 -8.27 1.83
CA PRO A 26 14.21 -6.89 1.46
C PRO A 26 12.99 -5.98 1.46
N CYS A 27 13.15 -4.80 2.02
CA CYS A 27 12.09 -3.80 2.11
C CYS A 27 12.59 -2.50 1.48
N VAL A 28 11.78 -1.91 0.62
CA VAL A 28 12.09 -0.67 -0.10
C VAL A 28 11.01 0.35 0.20
N ILE A 29 11.43 1.50 0.73
CA ILE A 29 10.54 2.63 1.01
C ILE A 29 10.68 3.61 -0.16
N LEU A 30 9.55 3.98 -0.77
CA LEU A 30 9.52 4.99 -1.82
C LEU A 30 8.81 6.23 -1.30
N CYS A 31 9.48 7.37 -1.41
CA CYS A 31 8.94 8.66 -0.98
C CYS A 31 9.42 9.76 -1.92
N ASP A 32 8.79 10.93 -1.83
CA ASP A 32 9.27 12.09 -2.56
C ASP A 32 10.17 12.97 -1.68
N THR A 33 10.69 14.05 -2.27
CA THR A 33 11.60 14.97 -1.57
C THR A 33 10.93 15.74 -0.44
N SER A 34 9.59 15.79 -0.40
CA SER A 34 8.83 16.49 0.64
C SER A 34 8.66 15.67 1.91
N HIS A 35 8.69 14.33 1.80
CA HIS A 35 8.39 13.41 2.90
C HIS A 35 9.44 12.29 2.93
N GLN A 36 10.69 12.65 3.23
CA GLN A 36 11.78 11.69 3.26
C GLN A 36 11.70 10.83 4.51
N ILE A 37 11.61 9.51 4.31
CA ILE A 37 11.48 8.53 5.38
C ILE A 37 12.63 7.53 5.26
N GLN A 38 13.41 7.38 6.32
CA GLN A 38 14.49 6.39 6.39
C GLN A 38 14.31 5.52 7.62
N ARG A 39 14.51 4.22 7.44
CA ARG A 39 14.41 3.24 8.52
C ARG A 39 15.53 2.23 8.42
N THR A 40 16.08 1.83 9.56
CA THR A 40 17.12 0.81 9.64
C THR A 40 16.60 -0.51 9.09
N GLY A 41 17.37 -1.14 8.21
CA GLY A 41 17.01 -2.42 7.61
C GLY A 41 16.15 -2.30 6.36
N ALA A 42 15.87 -1.08 5.90
CA ALA A 42 15.14 -0.84 4.66
C ALA A 42 15.92 0.12 3.77
N GLN A 43 15.82 -0.07 2.47
CA GLN A 43 16.34 0.87 1.49
C GLN A 43 15.30 1.96 1.25
N THR A 44 15.73 3.22 1.18
CA THR A 44 14.85 4.32 0.81
C THR A 44 15.22 4.82 -0.58
N ILE A 45 14.21 4.93 -1.44
CA ILE A 45 14.32 5.54 -2.76
C ILE A 45 13.55 6.85 -2.73
N ILE A 46 14.26 7.95 -2.94
CA ILE A 46 13.68 9.29 -2.95
C ILE A 46 13.53 9.72 -4.40
N VAL A 47 12.31 10.04 -4.80
CA VAL A 47 12.01 10.50 -6.16
C VAL A 47 11.69 11.98 -6.17
N SER A 48 11.80 12.60 -7.33
CA SER A 48 11.45 14.01 -7.51
C SER A 48 9.99 14.24 -7.18
N LYS A 49 9.70 15.38 -6.53
CA LYS A 49 8.33 15.78 -6.26
C LYS A 49 7.62 16.05 -7.59
N GLY A 50 6.55 15.32 -7.82
CA GLY A 50 5.74 15.47 -9.03
C GLY A 50 4.57 14.51 -9.00
N ALA A 51 3.57 14.79 -9.82
CA ALA A 51 2.41 13.92 -9.94
C ALA A 51 2.86 12.51 -10.37
N ASP A 52 2.45 11.50 -9.61
CA ASP A 52 2.64 10.09 -9.89
C ASP A 52 4.10 9.60 -9.94
N SER A 53 5.08 10.42 -9.52
CA SER A 53 6.50 10.03 -9.56
C SER A 53 6.80 8.81 -8.69
N VAL A 54 6.23 8.74 -7.49
CA VAL A 54 6.37 7.59 -6.59
C VAL A 54 5.71 6.35 -7.21
N ASP A 55 4.53 6.52 -7.78
CA ASP A 55 3.78 5.42 -8.40
C ASP A 55 4.57 4.76 -9.53
N PHE A 56 5.09 5.55 -10.47
CA PHE A 56 5.89 5.04 -11.58
C PHE A 56 7.18 4.38 -11.08
N ALA A 57 7.86 4.99 -10.11
CA ALA A 57 9.09 4.44 -9.56
C ALA A 57 8.84 3.07 -8.92
N LEU A 58 7.74 2.92 -8.21
CA LEU A 58 7.36 1.67 -7.55
C LEU A 58 7.00 0.60 -8.58
N VAL A 59 6.11 0.91 -9.50
CA VAL A 59 5.63 -0.04 -10.52
C VAL A 59 6.79 -0.54 -11.40
N ASN A 60 7.72 0.35 -11.77
CA ASN A 60 8.86 -0.01 -12.61
C ASN A 60 9.85 -0.95 -11.92
N ARG A 61 9.86 -0.98 -10.59
CA ARG A 61 10.74 -1.87 -9.82
C ARG A 61 10.08 -3.19 -9.43
N LEU A 62 8.77 -3.27 -9.57
CA LEU A 62 7.98 -4.38 -9.08
C LEU A 62 8.06 -5.58 -10.01
N HIS A 63 8.20 -6.78 -9.44
CA HIS A 63 8.17 -8.05 -10.18
C HIS A 63 7.03 -8.91 -9.65
N ALA A 64 6.61 -9.87 -10.45
CA ALA A 64 5.60 -10.84 -10.04
C ALA A 64 6.05 -11.55 -8.75
N GLY A 65 5.15 -11.67 -7.78
CA GLY A 65 5.43 -12.25 -6.48
C GLY A 65 5.91 -11.27 -5.41
N ASP A 66 6.22 -10.03 -5.78
CA ASP A 66 6.52 -8.98 -4.81
C ASP A 66 5.26 -8.51 -4.08
N ILE A 67 5.45 -7.80 -2.98
CA ILE A 67 4.37 -7.22 -2.18
C ILE A 67 4.48 -5.70 -2.24
N ALA A 68 3.36 -5.03 -2.48
CA ALA A 68 3.27 -3.58 -2.39
C ALA A 68 2.29 -3.18 -1.29
N VAL A 69 2.63 -2.16 -0.51
CA VAL A 69 1.77 -1.60 0.53
C VAL A 69 1.39 -0.19 0.10
N THR A 70 0.11 0.04 -0.14
CA THR A 70 -0.39 1.35 -0.57
C THR A 70 -1.87 1.52 -0.22
N GLN A 71 -2.28 2.75 -0.02
CA GLN A 71 -3.70 3.12 0.10
C GLN A 71 -4.25 3.74 -1.19
N ASP A 72 -3.43 3.90 -2.21
CA ASP A 72 -3.82 4.45 -3.51
C ASP A 72 -4.36 3.33 -4.41
N TYR A 73 -5.65 3.41 -4.72
CA TYR A 73 -6.33 2.38 -5.52
C TYR A 73 -5.80 2.30 -6.95
N GLY A 74 -5.45 3.44 -7.54
CA GLY A 74 -4.87 3.47 -8.89
C GLY A 74 -3.51 2.78 -8.93
N LEU A 75 -2.66 3.06 -7.95
CA LEU A 75 -1.37 2.37 -7.83
C LEU A 75 -1.56 0.89 -7.56
N ALA A 76 -2.50 0.52 -6.69
CA ALA A 76 -2.81 -0.88 -6.40
C ALA A 76 -3.20 -1.64 -7.67
N ALA A 77 -4.03 -1.03 -8.52
CA ALA A 77 -4.43 -1.64 -9.79
C ALA A 77 -3.23 -1.90 -10.71
N MET A 78 -2.30 -0.95 -10.79
CA MET A 78 -1.08 -1.11 -11.58
C MET A 78 -0.18 -2.22 -11.03
N CYS A 79 -0.05 -2.31 -9.71
CA CYS A 79 0.73 -3.36 -9.07
C CYS A 79 0.14 -4.75 -9.32
N LEU A 80 -1.19 -4.89 -9.23
CA LEU A 80 -1.87 -6.14 -9.54
C LEU A 80 -1.63 -6.58 -10.98
N ALA A 81 -1.65 -5.63 -11.91
CA ALA A 81 -1.38 -5.91 -13.34
C ALA A 81 0.05 -6.44 -13.57
N ARG A 82 0.99 -6.12 -12.67
CA ARG A 82 2.37 -6.63 -12.72
C ARG A 82 2.52 -8.00 -12.04
N GLY A 83 1.47 -8.54 -11.46
CA GLY A 83 1.50 -9.82 -10.78
C GLY A 83 1.95 -9.76 -9.33
N ALA A 84 2.01 -8.59 -8.74
CA ALA A 84 2.31 -8.42 -7.32
C ALA A 84 1.06 -8.61 -6.46
N ARG A 85 1.28 -8.90 -5.19
CA ARG A 85 0.22 -8.85 -4.18
C ARG A 85 0.24 -7.47 -3.54
N VAL A 86 -0.93 -6.91 -3.27
CA VAL A 86 -1.05 -5.54 -2.78
C VAL A 86 -1.90 -5.49 -1.53
N LEU A 87 -1.39 -4.80 -0.52
CA LEU A 87 -2.02 -4.72 0.79
C LEU A 87 -2.31 -3.27 1.16
N ARG A 88 -3.54 -3.02 1.61
CA ARG A 88 -3.93 -1.74 2.16
C ARG A 88 -3.53 -1.67 3.64
N GLN A 89 -3.39 -0.48 4.17
CA GLN A 89 -2.90 -0.21 5.52
C GLN A 89 -3.78 -0.79 6.65
N ASP A 90 -5.00 -1.20 6.35
CA ASP A 90 -5.92 -1.80 7.32
C ASP A 90 -6.01 -3.33 7.20
N GLY A 91 -5.17 -3.94 6.38
CA GLY A 91 -5.13 -5.38 6.19
C GLY A 91 -5.98 -5.89 5.03
N LEU A 92 -6.68 -5.03 4.31
CA LEU A 92 -7.40 -5.44 3.11
C LEU A 92 -6.41 -5.79 2.01
N GLU A 93 -6.47 -6.99 1.47
CA GLU A 93 -5.72 -7.34 0.27
C GLU A 93 -6.52 -6.94 -0.96
N TYR A 94 -5.90 -6.13 -1.84
CA TYR A 94 -6.51 -5.77 -3.10
C TYR A 94 -6.48 -6.97 -4.06
N THR A 95 -7.60 -7.19 -4.74
CA THR A 95 -7.76 -8.23 -5.77
C THR A 95 -8.43 -7.59 -6.99
N GLN A 96 -8.42 -8.29 -8.12
CA GLN A 96 -9.16 -7.80 -9.29
C GLN A 96 -10.65 -7.65 -8.99
N GLU A 97 -11.19 -8.48 -8.11
CA GLU A 97 -12.61 -8.43 -7.75
C GLU A 97 -12.95 -7.18 -6.97
N ASN A 98 -12.14 -6.79 -5.98
CA ASN A 98 -12.45 -5.64 -5.14
C ASN A 98 -11.94 -4.32 -5.68
N ILE A 99 -10.87 -4.32 -6.50
CA ILE A 99 -10.25 -3.07 -6.97
C ILE A 99 -11.20 -2.27 -7.87
N ASP A 100 -11.95 -2.95 -8.71
CA ASP A 100 -12.90 -2.30 -9.62
C ASP A 100 -14.00 -1.62 -8.83
N ALA A 101 -14.53 -2.29 -7.80
CA ALA A 101 -15.56 -1.72 -6.92
C ALA A 101 -15.02 -0.52 -6.14
N LEU A 102 -13.77 -0.58 -5.65
CA LEU A 102 -13.14 0.52 -4.92
C LEU A 102 -12.89 1.73 -5.80
N LEU A 103 -12.46 1.53 -7.05
CA LEU A 103 -12.27 2.60 -8.02
C LEU A 103 -13.59 3.28 -8.37
N LEU A 104 -14.64 2.49 -8.54
CA LEU A 104 -16.00 3.01 -8.81
C LEU A 104 -16.51 3.83 -7.63
N ALA A 105 -16.34 3.35 -6.41
CA ALA A 105 -16.75 4.06 -5.20
C ALA A 105 -16.03 5.41 -5.09
N ARG A 106 -14.73 5.46 -5.40
CA ARG A 106 -13.94 6.70 -5.41
C ARG A 106 -14.49 7.68 -6.46
N HIS A 107 -14.82 7.20 -7.66
CA HIS A 107 -15.38 8.03 -8.71
C HIS A 107 -16.75 8.61 -8.30
N THR A 108 -17.61 7.79 -7.74
CA THR A 108 -18.92 8.20 -7.24
C THR A 108 -18.79 9.24 -6.14
N ALA A 109 -17.85 9.06 -5.22
CA ALA A 109 -17.57 10.01 -4.14
C ALA A 109 -17.13 11.37 -4.69
N LYS A 110 -16.25 11.39 -5.71
CA LYS A 110 -15.83 12.62 -6.38
C LYS A 110 -17.03 13.33 -7.03
N LYS A 111 -17.89 12.57 -7.68
CA LYS A 111 -19.09 13.10 -8.34
C LYS A 111 -20.05 13.75 -7.35
N ILE A 112 -20.27 13.12 -6.20
CA ILE A 112 -21.08 13.65 -5.11
C ILE A 112 -20.50 14.98 -4.58
N ARG A 113 -19.18 15.04 -4.34
CA ARG A 113 -18.51 16.27 -3.88
C ARG A 113 -18.62 17.41 -4.88
N ARG A 114 -18.47 17.13 -6.19
CA ARG A 114 -18.61 18.14 -7.25
C ARG A 114 -20.01 18.72 -7.33
N SER A 115 -21.03 17.92 -7.01
CA SER A 115 -22.42 18.38 -7.00
C SER A 115 -22.84 19.04 -5.67
N GLY A 116 -21.89 19.30 -4.78
CA GLY A 116 -22.15 19.97 -3.49
C GLY A 116 -22.61 19.02 -2.40
N GLY A 117 -22.58 17.72 -2.63
CA GLY A 117 -22.91 16.73 -1.62
C GLY A 117 -21.85 16.62 -0.53
N ARG A 118 -22.25 16.10 0.63
CA ARG A 118 -21.36 15.84 1.75
C ARG A 118 -21.21 14.36 1.99
N LEU A 119 -19.95 13.92 2.17
CA LEU A 119 -19.63 12.56 2.55
C LEU A 119 -19.07 12.57 3.97
N HIS A 120 -19.29 11.48 4.69
CA HIS A 120 -18.62 11.28 5.97
C HIS A 120 -17.11 11.22 5.75
N GLY A 121 -16.34 11.89 6.62
CA GLY A 121 -14.89 11.78 6.62
C GLY A 121 -14.42 10.38 7.01
N ASN A 122 -13.18 10.10 6.73
CA ASN A 122 -12.56 8.83 7.12
C ASN A 122 -12.54 8.68 8.63
N LYS A 123 -12.79 7.48 9.10
CA LYS A 123 -12.67 7.18 10.52
C LYS A 123 -11.21 7.31 10.95
N LYS A 124 -11.01 7.72 12.20
CA LYS A 124 -9.70 7.73 12.83
C LYS A 124 -9.15 6.30 12.87
N ARG A 125 -7.85 6.14 12.54
CA ARG A 125 -7.19 4.84 12.57
C ARG A 125 -7.21 4.23 13.96
N SER A 126 -7.48 2.93 14.05
CA SER A 126 -7.53 2.19 15.29
C SER A 126 -6.35 1.23 15.43
N ARG A 127 -6.08 0.79 16.67
CA ARG A 127 -5.08 -0.26 16.94
C ARG A 127 -5.48 -1.59 16.32
N GLN A 128 -6.77 -1.83 16.13
CA GLN A 128 -7.25 -3.05 15.49
C GLN A 128 -6.82 -3.09 14.03
N GLU A 129 -6.84 -1.95 13.34
CA GLU A 129 -6.36 -1.86 11.97
C GLU A 129 -4.86 -2.17 11.86
N ASP A 130 -4.06 -1.72 12.83
CA ASP A 130 -2.64 -2.06 12.88
C ASP A 130 -2.44 -3.58 13.04
N ARG A 131 -3.20 -4.22 13.92
CA ARG A 131 -3.14 -5.68 14.12
C ARG A 131 -3.60 -6.44 12.88
N ASP A 132 -4.69 -5.98 12.26
CA ASP A 132 -5.21 -6.60 11.04
C ASP A 132 -4.20 -6.50 9.90
N PHE A 133 -3.52 -5.36 9.77
CA PHE A 133 -2.43 -5.18 8.81
C PHE A 133 -1.28 -6.15 9.09
N GLU A 134 -0.80 -6.22 10.32
CA GLU A 134 0.31 -7.08 10.68
C GLU A 134 0.00 -8.56 10.43
N GLN A 135 -1.22 -9.00 10.76
CA GLN A 135 -1.66 -10.37 10.48
C GLN A 135 -1.71 -10.65 8.98
N ALA A 136 -2.28 -9.73 8.21
CA ALA A 136 -2.40 -9.90 6.76
C ALA A 136 -1.03 -9.94 6.09
N LEU A 137 -0.13 -9.04 6.46
CA LEU A 137 1.22 -9.03 5.90
C LEU A 137 2.00 -10.29 6.27
N THR A 138 1.91 -10.72 7.51
CA THR A 138 2.56 -11.96 7.97
C THR A 138 2.05 -13.16 7.18
N ALA A 139 0.76 -13.28 6.97
CA ALA A 139 0.16 -14.36 6.18
C ALA A 139 0.66 -14.34 4.73
N MET A 140 0.78 -13.17 4.12
CA MET A 140 1.34 -13.03 2.77
C MET A 140 2.79 -13.47 2.70
N ILE A 141 3.59 -13.10 3.70
CA ILE A 141 5.02 -13.46 3.77
C ILE A 141 5.21 -14.95 3.97
N THR A 142 4.45 -15.56 4.86
CA THR A 142 4.59 -16.98 5.23
C THR A 142 3.84 -17.91 4.29
N GLY A 143 3.02 -17.38 3.40
CA GLY A 143 2.19 -18.18 2.50
C GLY A 143 1.00 -18.85 3.18
N GLU A 144 0.68 -18.44 4.40
CA GLU A 144 -0.51 -18.93 5.10
C GLU A 144 -1.76 -18.32 4.47
N ASN A 145 -2.68 -19.18 4.03
CA ASN A 145 -3.98 -18.75 3.56
C ASN A 145 -4.94 -18.65 4.74
N THR A 146 -5.47 -17.45 4.96
CA THR A 146 -6.51 -17.25 5.96
C THR A 146 -7.90 -17.66 5.47
N HIS A 147 -7.99 -18.12 4.23
CA HIS A 147 -9.22 -18.57 3.59
C HIS A 147 -9.21 -20.08 3.43
N ASP A 148 -9.42 -20.77 4.49
CA ASP A 148 -9.74 -22.19 4.43
C ASP A 148 -11.24 -22.39 4.61
#